data_bd7b528c48e31d1cc83235cc26c2157f
#
_entry.id   bd7b528c48e31d1cc83235cc26c2157f
#
_cell.length_a   1.000
_cell.length_b   1.000
_cell.length_c   1.000
_cell.angle_alpha   90.00
_cell.angle_beta   90.00
_cell.angle_gamma   90.00
#
_symmetry.space_group_name_H-M   'P 1'
#
loop_
_entity.id
_entity.type
_entity.pdbx_description
1 polymer ?
#
loop_
_entity_poly.entity_id
_entity_poly.type
_entity_poly.pdbx_seq_one_letter_code
_entity_poly.pdbx_strand_id
1 'polypeptide(L)'
;DAYRHSKWLSFMQRRLKLAKKLLNPKDSVLIVTIDEKEYLHLGCLLEEMFPEANMQMISSVINPKGSMQRKIFPRTDEYIFYVWIGESEPQALPLNNDWLIGNADNTKHNRYRWQPFVRGNIPHAKTPTMFYPIFTNAEGTQIIRVGTSLPAGTDLSTIQHLENEKVVFPINTKGEEVIWHLTQDSLMDAYSKGYVRLSGFNEKGDVSISYLSSGMQKKIEDGTIPTTGRNENGAIVFDVGEYNPVFVPGTQWRIKTHDATEHGSKYLQTIIGKRFSYPKALYAVHDAINFAIANKRNALILDFFAGSGTTMHAVNLLNAE
;
A
#
# COMPACT_ATOMS: atom_id res chain seq x y z
N ASP A 1 -0.97 37.10 -21.78
CA ASP A 1 0.04 37.82 -21.01
C ASP A 1 1.35 37.03 -21.04
N ALA A 2 2.35 37.52 -21.74
CA ALA A 2 3.68 36.89 -21.90
C ALA A 2 4.42 36.66 -20.58
N TYR A 3 4.05 37.41 -19.54
CA TYR A 3 4.70 37.38 -18.22
C TYR A 3 3.83 36.72 -17.13
N ARG A 4 2.78 36.00 -17.50
CA ARG A 4 1.84 35.41 -16.53
C ARG A 4 2.52 34.52 -15.49
N HIS A 5 3.35 33.59 -15.96
CA HIS A 5 4.07 32.66 -15.08
C HIS A 5 5.10 33.37 -14.19
N SER A 6 5.85 34.34 -14.72
CA SER A 6 6.83 35.13 -13.95
C SER A 6 6.18 35.94 -12.83
N LYS A 7 5.02 36.56 -13.09
CA LYS A 7 4.26 37.30 -12.08
C LYS A 7 3.77 36.36 -10.98
N TRP A 8 3.23 35.21 -11.37
CA TRP A 8 2.75 34.20 -10.44
C TRP A 8 3.92 33.66 -9.59
N LEU A 9 5.05 33.30 -10.20
CA LEU A 9 6.26 32.85 -9.50
C LEU A 9 6.77 33.88 -8.48
N SER A 10 6.86 35.16 -8.86
CA SER A 10 7.26 36.22 -7.94
C SER A 10 6.30 36.37 -6.76
N PHE A 11 5.00 36.21 -7.02
CA PHE A 11 3.98 36.23 -5.99
C PHE A 11 4.15 35.04 -5.02
N MET A 12 4.33 33.83 -5.53
CA MET A 12 4.52 32.62 -4.73
C MET A 12 5.83 32.64 -3.96
N GLN A 13 6.93 33.00 -4.59
CA GLN A 13 8.26 33.06 -3.96
C GLN A 13 8.27 33.92 -2.70
N ARG A 14 7.62 35.10 -2.74
CA ARG A 14 7.54 35.97 -1.56
C ARG A 14 6.84 35.33 -0.38
N ARG A 15 5.74 34.59 -0.65
CA ARG A 15 4.95 33.89 0.38
C ARG A 15 5.66 32.66 0.90
N LEU A 16 6.25 31.87 0.02
CA LEU A 16 7.04 30.70 0.39
C LEU A 16 8.28 31.08 1.21
N LYS A 17 8.93 32.23 0.94
CA LYS A 17 10.00 32.77 1.79
C LYS A 17 9.54 33.06 3.22
N LEU A 18 8.33 33.55 3.40
CA LEU A 18 7.76 33.76 4.72
C LEU A 18 7.37 32.43 5.37
N ALA A 19 6.71 31.53 4.63
CA ALA A 19 6.37 30.20 5.10
C ALA A 19 7.60 29.44 5.60
N LYS A 20 8.71 29.45 4.82
CA LYS A 20 9.98 28.81 5.21
C LYS A 20 10.49 29.26 6.58
N LYS A 21 10.27 30.54 6.96
CA LYS A 21 10.69 31.07 8.27
C LYS A 21 9.81 30.55 9.43
N LEU A 22 8.60 30.09 9.14
CA LEU A 22 7.65 29.59 10.14
C LEU A 22 7.74 28.08 10.32
N LEU A 23 8.34 27.36 9.37
CA LEU A 23 8.52 25.92 9.42
C LEU A 23 9.62 25.55 10.41
N ASN A 24 9.34 24.51 11.21
CA ASN A 24 10.35 23.93 12.10
C ASN A 24 11.41 23.19 11.26
N PRO A 25 12.70 23.59 11.33
CA PRO A 25 13.73 22.97 10.51
C PRO A 25 14.03 21.50 10.86
N LYS A 26 13.60 21.03 12.03
CA LYS A 26 13.84 19.66 12.48
C LYS A 26 12.74 18.70 12.06
N ASP A 27 11.49 19.16 12.02
CA ASP A 27 10.34 18.32 11.76
C ASP A 27 9.14 19.16 11.36
N SER A 28 8.92 19.34 10.07
CA SER A 28 7.78 20.03 9.51
C SER A 28 7.53 19.63 8.06
N VAL A 29 6.37 19.98 7.52
CA VAL A 29 6.01 19.73 6.15
C VAL A 29 5.32 20.95 5.55
N LEU A 30 5.65 21.29 4.31
CA LEU A 30 4.91 22.22 3.49
C LEU A 30 4.09 21.42 2.48
N ILE A 31 2.77 21.62 2.46
CA ILE A 31 1.86 20.99 1.51
C ILE A 31 1.32 22.07 0.58
N VAL A 32 1.44 21.89 -0.73
CA VAL A 32 0.93 22.84 -1.72
C VAL A 32 0.10 22.11 -2.76
N THR A 33 -1.18 22.46 -2.87
CA THR A 33 -2.04 21.95 -3.94
C THR A 33 -2.04 22.90 -5.13
N ILE A 34 -1.93 22.36 -6.34
CA ILE A 34 -1.81 23.15 -7.58
C ILE A 34 -2.46 22.43 -8.76
N ASP A 35 -2.88 23.19 -9.75
CA ASP A 35 -3.43 22.67 -11.02
C ASP A 35 -2.35 22.49 -12.10
N GLU A 36 -2.77 21.96 -13.25
CA GLU A 36 -1.89 21.67 -14.40
C GLU A 36 -1.24 22.91 -15.02
N LYS A 37 -1.67 24.11 -14.67
CA LYS A 37 -1.16 25.33 -15.30
C LYS A 37 0.16 25.80 -14.73
N GLU A 38 0.38 25.57 -13.42
CA GLU A 38 1.54 26.11 -12.71
C GLU A 38 2.37 25.05 -11.98
N TYR A 39 1.98 23.75 -12.02
CA TYR A 39 2.66 22.70 -11.22
C TYR A 39 4.15 22.54 -11.57
N LEU A 40 4.53 22.66 -12.86
CA LEU A 40 5.93 22.57 -13.27
C LEU A 40 6.76 23.73 -12.71
N HIS A 41 6.22 24.96 -12.81
CA HIS A 41 6.89 26.15 -12.30
C HIS A 41 6.99 26.13 -10.77
N LEU A 42 5.94 25.66 -10.10
CA LEU A 42 5.93 25.49 -8.66
C LEU A 42 6.96 24.44 -8.22
N GLY A 43 7.04 23.31 -8.90
CA GLY A 43 8.00 22.25 -8.59
C GLY A 43 9.42 22.76 -8.62
N CYS A 44 9.84 23.41 -9.72
CA CYS A 44 11.17 24.02 -9.82
C CYS A 44 11.43 25.07 -8.72
N LEU A 45 10.43 25.90 -8.40
CA LEU A 45 10.58 26.91 -7.35
C LEU A 45 10.75 26.26 -5.95
N LEU A 46 10.02 25.19 -5.67
CA LEU A 46 10.12 24.46 -4.40
C LEU A 46 11.47 23.77 -4.25
N GLU A 47 12.00 23.13 -5.32
CA GLU A 47 13.33 22.53 -5.34
C GLU A 47 14.43 23.56 -5.06
N GLU A 48 14.35 24.74 -5.70
CA GLU A 48 15.31 25.83 -5.47
C GLU A 48 15.22 26.38 -4.04
N MET A 49 14.02 26.52 -3.50
CA MET A 49 13.83 27.13 -2.19
C MET A 49 14.10 26.18 -1.02
N PHE A 50 13.94 24.86 -1.21
CA PHE A 50 14.07 23.85 -0.17
C PHE A 50 15.04 22.72 -0.59
N PRO A 51 16.30 23.03 -0.93
CA PRO A 51 17.24 22.06 -1.50
C PRO A 51 17.58 20.90 -0.55
N GLU A 52 17.42 21.09 0.77
CA GLU A 52 17.69 20.09 1.79
C GLU A 52 16.45 19.20 2.12
N ALA A 53 15.28 19.50 1.54
CA ALA A 53 14.05 18.79 1.84
C ALA A 53 13.82 17.64 0.87
N ASN A 54 13.13 16.59 1.35
CA ASN A 54 12.61 15.55 0.48
C ASN A 54 11.29 16.04 -0.15
N MET A 55 11.28 16.22 -1.47
CA MET A 55 10.08 16.68 -2.18
C MET A 55 9.41 15.54 -2.94
N GLN A 56 8.09 15.49 -2.88
CA GLN A 56 7.31 14.51 -3.62
C GLN A 56 6.02 15.14 -4.16
N MET A 57 5.68 14.81 -5.39
CA MET A 57 4.42 15.22 -6.03
C MET A 57 3.44 14.02 -6.07
N ILE A 58 2.22 14.29 -5.65
CA ILE A 58 1.09 13.37 -5.71
C ILE A 58 0.12 13.85 -6.79
N SER A 59 -0.38 12.95 -7.63
CA SER A 59 -1.53 13.20 -8.52
C SER A 59 -2.81 12.71 -7.85
N SER A 60 -3.76 13.60 -7.61
CA SER A 60 -5.04 13.27 -6.99
C SER A 60 -6.18 13.47 -7.97
N VAL A 61 -6.97 12.43 -8.22
CA VAL A 61 -8.15 12.50 -9.08
C VAL A 61 -9.27 13.21 -8.34
N ILE A 62 -9.57 14.44 -8.78
CA ILE A 62 -10.59 15.31 -8.18
C ILE A 62 -11.90 15.38 -8.98
N ASN A 63 -11.89 14.92 -10.22
CA ASN A 63 -13.04 14.86 -11.09
C ASN A 63 -12.94 13.65 -12.04
N PRO A 64 -13.42 12.46 -11.62
CA PRO A 64 -13.30 11.24 -12.42
C PRO A 64 -13.95 11.31 -13.81
N LYS A 65 -14.94 12.18 -13.98
CA LYS A 65 -15.63 12.41 -15.26
C LYS A 65 -14.82 13.29 -16.22
N GLY A 66 -13.82 13.99 -15.70
CA GLY A 66 -13.04 14.97 -16.42
C GLY A 66 -13.81 16.27 -16.73
N SER A 67 -13.07 17.38 -16.80
CA SER A 67 -13.61 18.63 -17.33
C SER A 67 -13.38 18.66 -18.83
N MET A 68 -14.47 18.75 -19.62
CA MET A 68 -14.42 18.81 -21.08
C MET A 68 -13.61 20.02 -21.55
N GLN A 69 -12.52 19.75 -22.25
CA GLN A 69 -11.72 20.76 -22.94
C GLN A 69 -11.70 20.42 -24.42
N ARG A 70 -11.83 21.45 -25.30
CA ARG A 70 -11.77 21.20 -26.73
C ARG A 70 -10.34 20.86 -27.16
N LYS A 71 -10.19 19.82 -28.00
CA LYS A 71 -8.93 19.41 -28.66
C LYS A 71 -7.84 18.84 -27.73
N ILE A 72 -8.11 18.62 -26.43
CA ILE A 72 -7.20 17.98 -25.50
C ILE A 72 -7.94 16.95 -24.62
N PHE A 73 -7.20 16.11 -23.92
CA PHE A 73 -7.79 15.16 -22.98
C PHE A 73 -8.51 15.87 -21.83
N PRO A 74 -9.67 15.37 -21.37
CA PRO A 74 -10.36 15.90 -20.21
C PRO A 74 -9.46 15.84 -18.99
N ARG A 75 -9.37 16.95 -18.25
CA ARG A 75 -8.65 17.02 -17.00
C ARG A 75 -9.41 16.30 -15.89
N THR A 76 -8.74 15.41 -15.19
CA THR A 76 -9.31 14.62 -14.08
C THR A 76 -8.65 14.87 -12.74
N ASP A 77 -7.44 15.41 -12.70
CA ASP A 77 -6.59 15.48 -11.52
C ASP A 77 -6.06 16.89 -11.20
N GLU A 78 -5.56 17.00 -9.99
CA GLU A 78 -4.73 18.07 -9.48
C GLU A 78 -3.51 17.48 -8.77
N TYR A 79 -2.53 18.33 -8.49
CA TYR A 79 -1.26 17.91 -7.90
C TYR A 79 -1.14 18.42 -6.47
N ILE A 80 -0.51 17.59 -5.62
CA ILE A 80 -0.18 17.93 -4.23
C ILE A 80 1.33 17.77 -4.08
N PHE A 81 2.04 18.85 -3.81
CA PHE A 81 3.44 18.81 -3.44
C PHE A 81 3.59 18.69 -1.94
N TYR A 82 4.35 17.70 -1.51
CA TYR A 82 4.86 17.59 -0.16
C TYR A 82 6.33 17.96 -0.15
N VAL A 83 6.71 18.85 0.73
CA VAL A 83 8.10 19.24 1.00
C VAL A 83 8.38 18.87 2.45
N TRP A 84 9.01 17.71 2.63
CA TRP A 84 9.34 17.12 3.93
C TRP A 84 10.65 17.68 4.45
N ILE A 85 10.62 18.32 5.62
CA ILE A 85 11.74 19.06 6.19
C ILE A 85 12.25 18.36 7.45
N GLY A 86 13.57 18.18 7.53
CA GLY A 86 14.23 17.51 8.65
C GLY A 86 13.85 16.02 8.72
N GLU A 87 13.34 15.59 9.85
CA GLU A 87 12.96 14.19 10.12
C GLU A 87 11.50 13.88 9.74
N SER A 88 10.79 14.83 9.12
CA SER A 88 9.40 14.60 8.72
C SER A 88 9.29 13.59 7.58
N GLU A 89 8.30 12.73 7.66
CA GLU A 89 8.02 11.68 6.69
C GLU A 89 6.53 11.34 6.63
N PRO A 90 6.04 10.74 5.53
CA PRO A 90 4.66 10.32 5.43
C PRO A 90 4.36 9.21 6.44
N GLN A 91 3.24 9.35 7.13
CA GLN A 91 2.80 8.38 8.14
C GLN A 91 2.01 7.24 7.49
N ALA A 92 2.29 6.00 7.91
CA ALA A 92 1.49 4.85 7.54
C ALA A 92 0.15 4.89 8.29
N LEU A 93 -0.95 4.79 7.57
CA LEU A 93 -2.31 4.86 8.12
C LEU A 93 -3.07 3.56 7.85
N PRO A 94 -4.08 3.21 8.68
CA PRO A 94 -5.02 2.14 8.38
C PRO A 94 -5.92 2.59 7.22
N LEU A 95 -5.66 2.06 6.02
CA LEU A 95 -6.31 2.49 4.80
C LEU A 95 -7.19 1.38 4.21
N ASN A 96 -8.33 1.78 3.64
CA ASN A 96 -9.22 0.86 2.95
C ASN A 96 -8.70 0.49 1.53
N ASN A 97 -9.43 -0.37 0.84
CA ASN A 97 -9.04 -0.87 -0.48
C ASN A 97 -9.02 0.20 -1.58
N ASP A 98 -9.68 1.34 -1.40
CA ASP A 98 -9.67 2.44 -2.39
C ASP A 98 -8.27 3.03 -2.59
N TRP A 99 -7.39 2.87 -1.61
CA TRP A 99 -6.00 3.32 -1.64
C TRP A 99 -5.03 2.36 -2.35
N LEU A 100 -5.49 1.17 -2.70
CA LEU A 100 -4.67 0.19 -3.41
C LEU A 100 -4.79 0.42 -4.91
N ILE A 101 -3.74 0.99 -5.52
CA ILE A 101 -3.67 1.22 -6.96
C ILE A 101 -3.15 -0.04 -7.64
N GLY A 102 -3.88 -0.52 -8.62
CA GLY A 102 -3.51 -1.66 -9.46
C GLY A 102 -4.42 -2.87 -9.28
N ASN A 103 -4.94 -3.35 -10.39
CA ASN A 103 -5.80 -4.53 -10.58
C ASN A 103 -7.08 -4.57 -9.73
N ALA A 104 -8.21 -4.28 -10.38
CA ALA A 104 -9.54 -4.45 -9.81
C ALA A 104 -9.81 -5.87 -9.28
N ASP A 105 -9.04 -6.87 -9.73
CA ASP A 105 -9.07 -8.25 -9.22
C ASP A 105 -8.28 -8.47 -7.92
N ASN A 106 -7.44 -7.53 -7.51
CA ASN A 106 -6.69 -7.64 -6.25
C ASN A 106 -7.50 -7.32 -4.99
N THR A 107 -8.77 -6.98 -5.12
CA THR A 107 -9.67 -6.84 -3.95
C THR A 107 -9.82 -8.13 -3.15
N LYS A 108 -9.51 -9.28 -3.73
CA LYS A 108 -9.45 -10.58 -3.04
C LYS A 108 -8.09 -10.91 -2.43
N HIS A 109 -7.03 -10.15 -2.75
CA HIS A 109 -5.66 -10.61 -2.47
C HIS A 109 -4.89 -9.84 -1.39
N ASN A 110 -5.42 -8.80 -0.74
CA ASN A 110 -4.50 -7.86 -0.13
C ASN A 110 -4.60 -7.58 1.34
N ARG A 111 -5.39 -8.32 2.09
CA ARG A 111 -5.34 -8.07 3.53
C ARG A 111 -4.28 -8.92 4.22
N TYR A 112 -4.08 -10.17 3.75
CA TYR A 112 -3.13 -11.11 4.38
C TYR A 112 -2.48 -11.95 3.30
N ARG A 113 -1.20 -11.67 3.04
CA ARG A 113 -0.52 -12.28 1.92
C ARG A 113 0.08 -13.63 2.29
N TRP A 114 -0.60 -14.69 1.92
CA TRP A 114 0.00 -15.99 1.79
C TRP A 114 1.07 -15.96 0.69
N GLN A 115 2.31 -16.33 1.04
CA GLN A 115 3.42 -16.35 0.09
C GLN A 115 3.59 -17.75 -0.48
N PRO A 116 3.99 -17.89 -1.76
CA PRO A 116 4.37 -19.18 -2.31
C PRO A 116 5.48 -19.81 -1.48
N PHE A 117 5.35 -21.10 -1.17
CA PHE A 117 6.35 -21.80 -0.37
C PHE A 117 7.58 -22.24 -1.17
N VAL A 118 7.44 -22.35 -2.50
CA VAL A 118 8.54 -22.61 -3.42
C VAL A 118 9.34 -21.34 -3.65
N ARG A 119 10.65 -21.41 -3.47
CA ARG A 119 11.59 -20.32 -3.74
C ARG A 119 12.20 -20.49 -5.14
N GLY A 120 11.43 -20.14 -6.16
CA GLY A 120 11.65 -20.46 -7.57
C GLY A 120 12.89 -19.87 -8.24
N ASN A 121 13.59 -18.94 -7.58
CA ASN A 121 14.79 -18.29 -8.09
C ASN A 121 16.10 -18.82 -7.51
N ILE A 122 16.06 -19.80 -6.61
CA ILE A 122 17.27 -20.41 -6.02
C ILE A 122 17.36 -21.87 -6.43
N PRO A 123 18.35 -22.25 -7.22
CA PRO A 123 18.56 -23.64 -7.61
C PRO A 123 18.88 -24.54 -6.41
N HIS A 124 18.39 -25.77 -6.45
CA HIS A 124 18.64 -26.82 -5.45
C HIS A 124 20.13 -26.95 -5.07
N ALA A 125 21.03 -26.97 -6.04
CA ALA A 125 22.47 -27.12 -5.81
C ALA A 125 23.09 -26.05 -4.89
N LYS A 126 22.48 -24.87 -4.75
CA LYS A 126 22.99 -23.80 -3.87
C LYS A 126 22.68 -24.02 -2.39
N THR A 127 21.57 -24.71 -2.08
CA THR A 127 21.13 -24.93 -0.70
C THR A 127 20.45 -26.29 -0.58
N PRO A 128 21.21 -27.38 -0.64
CA PRO A 128 20.65 -28.75 -0.67
C PRO A 128 19.81 -29.11 0.56
N THR A 129 20.08 -28.51 1.71
CA THR A 129 19.33 -28.74 2.97
C THR A 129 17.87 -28.24 2.88
N MET A 130 17.55 -27.38 1.94
CA MET A 130 16.22 -26.84 1.70
C MET A 130 15.45 -27.55 0.59
N PHE A 131 15.98 -28.64 0.06
CA PHE A 131 15.31 -29.51 -0.89
C PHE A 131 14.99 -30.85 -0.24
N TYR A 132 13.73 -31.06 0.06
CA TYR A 132 13.23 -32.25 0.73
C TYR A 132 11.81 -32.59 0.28
N PRO A 133 11.39 -33.87 0.32
CA PRO A 133 10.04 -34.26 -0.03
C PRO A 133 9.04 -33.85 1.06
N ILE A 134 7.89 -33.35 0.64
CA ILE A 134 6.70 -33.17 1.49
C ILE A 134 5.70 -34.24 1.10
N PHE A 135 5.24 -35.02 2.07
CA PHE A 135 4.25 -36.06 1.87
C PHE A 135 2.88 -35.53 2.29
N THR A 136 1.93 -35.57 1.38
CA THR A 136 0.55 -35.07 1.60
C THR A 136 -0.43 -36.23 1.56
N ASN A 137 -1.66 -35.98 2.04
CA ASN A 137 -2.77 -36.89 1.77
C ASN A 137 -3.07 -36.96 0.26
N ALA A 138 -3.91 -37.90 -0.13
CA ALA A 138 -4.26 -38.15 -1.54
C ALA A 138 -4.84 -36.92 -2.25
N GLU A 139 -5.58 -36.07 -1.52
CA GLU A 139 -6.21 -34.83 -2.01
C GLU A 139 -5.23 -33.65 -2.08
N GLY A 140 -4.03 -33.72 -1.45
CA GLY A 140 -3.07 -32.64 -1.38
C GLY A 140 -3.53 -31.46 -0.50
N THR A 141 -4.35 -31.71 0.50
CA THR A 141 -4.91 -30.69 1.38
C THR A 141 -4.22 -30.62 2.75
N GLN A 142 -3.51 -31.69 3.14
CA GLN A 142 -2.82 -31.82 4.42
C GLN A 142 -1.40 -32.36 4.24
N ILE A 143 -0.47 -31.87 5.06
CA ILE A 143 0.88 -32.45 5.17
C ILE A 143 0.81 -33.59 6.18
N ILE A 144 1.23 -34.79 5.77
CA ILE A 144 1.31 -35.97 6.63
C ILE A 144 2.67 -35.99 7.34
N ARG A 145 3.73 -35.81 6.58
CA ARG A 145 5.13 -35.79 7.06
C ARG A 145 6.06 -35.12 6.09
N VAL A 146 7.26 -34.83 6.53
CA VAL A 146 8.35 -34.32 5.69
C VAL A 146 9.51 -35.32 5.70
N GLY A 147 10.21 -35.45 4.57
CA GLY A 147 11.37 -36.32 4.48
C GLY A 147 12.67 -35.58 4.76
N THR A 148 13.78 -36.30 4.72
CA THR A 148 15.12 -35.74 4.84
C THR A 148 15.51 -34.99 3.57
N SER A 149 16.43 -34.03 3.70
CA SER A 149 16.99 -33.30 2.56
C SER A 149 17.70 -34.25 1.59
N LEU A 150 17.50 -33.99 0.31
CA LEU A 150 18.04 -34.80 -0.77
C LEU A 150 19.23 -34.08 -1.45
N PRO A 151 20.31 -34.78 -1.81
CA PRO A 151 21.38 -34.23 -2.64
C PRO A 151 20.89 -33.86 -4.06
N ALA A 152 21.51 -32.86 -4.67
CA ALA A 152 21.22 -32.51 -6.06
C ALA A 152 21.54 -33.72 -7.01
N GLY A 153 20.65 -33.97 -7.97
CA GLY A 153 20.75 -35.10 -8.88
C GLY A 153 20.22 -36.43 -8.34
N THR A 154 19.54 -36.41 -7.16
CA THR A 154 18.81 -37.60 -6.67
C THR A 154 17.67 -37.93 -7.63
N ASP A 155 17.53 -39.20 -8.01
CA ASP A 155 16.39 -39.66 -8.79
C ASP A 155 15.10 -39.58 -7.90
N LEU A 156 14.25 -38.58 -8.13
CA LEU A 156 13.06 -38.34 -7.35
C LEU A 156 12.01 -39.46 -7.46
N SER A 157 12.04 -40.26 -8.51
CA SER A 157 11.15 -41.41 -8.72
C SER A 157 11.40 -42.55 -7.71
N THR A 158 12.58 -42.58 -7.11
CA THR A 158 12.97 -43.62 -6.13
C THR A 158 12.44 -43.33 -4.72
N ILE A 159 11.88 -42.14 -4.49
CA ILE A 159 11.37 -41.76 -3.16
C ILE A 159 10.09 -42.53 -2.85
N GLN A 160 10.18 -43.44 -1.89
CA GLN A 160 9.05 -44.28 -1.49
C GLN A 160 8.03 -43.52 -0.65
N HIS A 161 6.77 -43.79 -0.93
CA HIS A 161 5.62 -43.24 -0.20
C HIS A 161 4.56 -44.33 -0.03
N LEU A 162 3.66 -44.12 0.92
CA LEU A 162 2.55 -45.03 1.13
C LEU A 162 1.48 -44.85 0.04
N GLU A 163 0.60 -45.86 -0.14
CA GLU A 163 -0.41 -45.83 -1.20
C GLU A 163 -1.39 -44.64 -1.11
N ASN A 164 -1.64 -44.15 0.11
CA ASN A 164 -2.50 -42.99 0.38
C ASN A 164 -1.72 -41.65 0.48
N GLU A 165 -0.43 -41.66 0.20
CA GLU A 165 0.41 -40.46 0.20
C GLU A 165 0.72 -40.00 -1.21
N LYS A 166 0.89 -38.69 -1.37
CA LYS A 166 1.47 -38.05 -2.54
C LYS A 166 2.73 -37.28 -2.14
N VAL A 167 3.74 -37.31 -3.01
CA VAL A 167 5.02 -36.63 -2.74
C VAL A 167 5.10 -35.34 -3.53
N VAL A 168 5.49 -34.26 -2.88
CA VAL A 168 5.64 -32.93 -3.48
C VAL A 168 7.06 -32.44 -3.30
N PHE A 169 7.66 -31.98 -4.39
CA PHE A 169 9.00 -31.40 -4.43
C PHE A 169 8.97 -29.93 -4.84
N PRO A 170 9.97 -29.12 -4.47
CA PRO A 170 10.06 -27.73 -4.89
C PRO A 170 10.56 -27.63 -6.34
N ILE A 171 9.64 -27.78 -7.27
CA ILE A 171 9.88 -27.67 -8.72
C ILE A 171 9.23 -26.38 -9.19
N ASN A 172 9.96 -25.55 -9.93
CA ASN A 172 9.41 -24.32 -10.48
C ASN A 172 8.60 -24.57 -11.76
N THR A 173 7.95 -23.54 -12.28
CA THR A 173 7.11 -23.62 -13.49
C THR A 173 7.87 -24.00 -14.78
N LYS A 174 9.21 -24.00 -14.74
CA LYS A 174 10.08 -24.44 -15.84
C LYS A 174 10.51 -25.90 -15.71
N GLY A 175 10.08 -26.59 -14.65
CA GLY A 175 10.50 -27.96 -14.34
C GLY A 175 11.87 -28.07 -13.67
N GLU A 176 12.44 -26.97 -13.18
CA GLU A 176 13.76 -26.95 -12.55
C GLU A 176 13.63 -27.19 -11.04
N GLU A 177 14.57 -27.97 -10.48
CA GLU A 177 14.70 -28.18 -9.05
C GLU A 177 15.17 -26.89 -8.36
N VAL A 178 14.35 -26.40 -7.43
CA VAL A 178 14.58 -25.20 -6.63
C VAL A 178 14.49 -25.56 -5.14
N ILE A 179 14.27 -24.61 -4.25
CA ILE A 179 14.23 -24.89 -2.82
C ILE A 179 12.92 -24.44 -2.17
N TRP A 180 12.64 -24.97 -0.99
CA TRP A 180 11.60 -24.46 -0.10
C TRP A 180 12.03 -23.18 0.63
N HIS A 181 11.10 -22.46 1.22
CA HIS A 181 11.38 -21.27 2.02
C HIS A 181 11.79 -21.57 3.45
N LEU A 182 11.39 -22.69 4.03
CA LEU A 182 11.67 -23.08 5.42
C LEU A 182 12.36 -24.43 5.47
N THR A 183 13.08 -24.68 6.56
CA THR A 183 13.59 -26.01 6.92
C THR A 183 12.44 -26.94 7.33
N GLN A 184 12.67 -28.24 7.42
CA GLN A 184 11.66 -29.24 7.81
C GLN A 184 11.00 -28.90 9.14
N ASP A 185 11.81 -28.63 10.17
CA ASP A 185 11.31 -28.31 11.53
C ASP A 185 10.51 -27.00 11.54
N SER A 186 11.01 -25.96 10.84
CA SER A 186 10.30 -24.68 10.74
C SER A 186 9.00 -24.80 9.97
N LEU A 187 8.96 -25.66 8.93
CA LEU A 187 7.73 -25.95 8.20
C LEU A 187 6.70 -26.62 9.10
N MET A 188 7.10 -27.67 9.85
CA MET A 188 6.18 -28.41 10.71
C MET A 188 5.68 -27.56 11.87
N ASP A 189 6.53 -26.70 12.46
CA ASP A 189 6.10 -25.73 13.48
C ASP A 189 5.07 -24.75 12.90
N ALA A 190 5.38 -24.13 11.76
CA ALA A 190 4.45 -23.20 11.10
C ALA A 190 3.14 -23.90 10.67
N TYR A 191 3.21 -25.15 10.20
CA TYR A 191 2.03 -25.93 9.82
C TYR A 191 1.15 -26.25 11.04
N SER A 192 1.74 -26.66 12.16
CA SER A 192 1.02 -26.93 13.40
C SER A 192 0.26 -25.71 13.92
N LYS A 193 0.83 -24.52 13.70
CA LYS A 193 0.23 -23.23 14.07
C LYS A 193 -0.81 -22.72 13.05
N GLY A 194 -0.98 -23.41 11.93
CA GLY A 194 -1.93 -23.03 10.87
C GLY A 194 -1.37 -21.94 9.92
N TYR A 195 -0.07 -21.70 9.91
CA TYR A 195 0.61 -20.71 9.07
C TYR A 195 1.06 -21.25 7.71
N VAL A 196 0.67 -22.47 7.39
CA VAL A 196 0.89 -23.10 6.08
C VAL A 196 -0.44 -23.64 5.58
N ARG A 197 -0.70 -23.50 4.30
CA ARG A 197 -1.89 -24.06 3.64
C ARG A 197 -1.55 -24.69 2.31
N LEU A 198 -2.33 -25.68 1.93
CA LEU A 198 -2.27 -26.38 0.64
C LEU A 198 -3.55 -26.11 -0.13
N SER A 199 -3.45 -26.05 -1.48
CA SER A 199 -4.61 -25.80 -2.35
C SER A 199 -5.45 -27.05 -2.65
N GLY A 200 -4.92 -28.24 -2.34
CA GLY A 200 -5.36 -29.50 -2.97
C GLY A 200 -4.76 -29.68 -4.37
N PHE A 201 -4.73 -30.90 -4.87
CA PHE A 201 -4.30 -31.19 -6.24
C PHE A 201 -5.31 -30.67 -7.25
N ASN A 202 -4.81 -30.00 -8.28
CA ASN A 202 -5.61 -29.60 -9.42
C ASN A 202 -5.75 -30.74 -10.44
N GLU A 203 -6.49 -30.52 -11.54
CA GLU A 203 -6.69 -31.51 -12.61
C GLU A 203 -5.37 -31.98 -13.28
N LYS A 204 -4.30 -31.21 -13.17
CA LYS A 204 -2.97 -31.54 -13.69
C LYS A 204 -2.10 -32.31 -12.69
N GLY A 205 -2.60 -32.50 -11.47
CA GLY A 205 -1.85 -33.13 -10.38
C GLY A 205 -0.86 -32.19 -9.67
N ASP A 206 -0.97 -30.85 -9.87
CA ASP A 206 -0.16 -29.87 -9.15
C ASP A 206 -0.84 -29.42 -7.88
N VAL A 207 -0.05 -29.17 -6.84
CA VAL A 207 -0.52 -28.58 -5.57
C VAL A 207 0.27 -27.33 -5.25
N SER A 208 -0.41 -26.29 -4.80
CA SER A 208 0.24 -25.06 -4.32
C SER A 208 0.33 -25.08 -2.81
N ILE A 209 1.55 -24.95 -2.28
CA ILE A 209 1.81 -24.74 -0.86
C ILE A 209 2.09 -23.26 -0.66
N SER A 210 1.44 -22.66 0.33
CA SER A 210 1.63 -21.26 0.70
C SER A 210 1.85 -21.15 2.21
N TYR A 211 2.62 -20.12 2.63
CA TYR A 211 2.93 -19.90 4.04
C TYR A 211 2.82 -18.43 4.41
N LEU A 212 2.69 -18.14 5.69
CA LEU A 212 2.77 -16.80 6.24
C LEU A 212 4.20 -16.48 6.67
N SER A 213 4.71 -15.31 6.26
CA SER A 213 6.04 -14.86 6.70
C SER A 213 6.09 -14.64 8.21
N SER A 214 7.29 -14.70 8.79
CA SER A 214 7.50 -14.48 10.25
C SER A 214 6.93 -13.15 10.73
N GLY A 215 7.00 -12.08 9.91
CA GLY A 215 6.39 -10.80 10.23
C GLY A 215 4.86 -10.86 10.31
N MET A 216 4.21 -11.66 9.44
CA MET A 216 2.76 -11.90 9.50
C MET A 216 2.38 -12.76 10.70
N GLN A 217 3.13 -13.82 10.97
CA GLN A 217 2.93 -14.69 12.14
C GLN A 217 2.96 -13.88 13.44
N LYS A 218 3.98 -13.01 13.60
CA LYS A 218 4.09 -12.13 14.76
C LYS A 218 2.89 -11.19 14.92
N LYS A 219 2.40 -10.61 13.84
CA LYS A 219 1.21 -9.73 13.85
C LYS A 219 -0.08 -10.46 14.19
N ILE A 220 -0.17 -11.76 13.91
CA ILE A 220 -1.28 -12.61 14.34
C ILE A 220 -1.14 -12.92 15.83
N GLU A 221 0.05 -13.28 16.28
CA GLU A 221 0.36 -13.64 17.67
C GLU A 221 0.17 -12.48 18.64
N ASP A 222 0.49 -11.25 18.21
CA ASP A 222 0.30 -10.03 19.02
C ASP A 222 -1.10 -9.40 18.89
N GLY A 223 -1.99 -10.03 18.10
CA GLY A 223 -3.38 -9.58 17.92
C GLY A 223 -3.56 -8.40 16.97
N THR A 224 -2.49 -7.91 16.31
CA THR A 224 -2.59 -6.85 15.30
C THR A 224 -3.41 -7.29 14.11
N ILE A 225 -3.35 -8.59 13.76
CA ILE A 225 -4.14 -9.19 12.70
C ILE A 225 -5.19 -10.11 13.32
N PRO A 226 -6.47 -9.75 13.30
CA PRO A 226 -7.54 -10.58 13.83
C PRO A 226 -7.78 -11.82 12.98
N THR A 227 -8.10 -12.93 13.64
CA THR A 227 -8.43 -14.22 13.01
C THR A 227 -9.71 -14.77 13.54
N THR A 228 -10.49 -15.48 12.70
CA THR A 228 -11.75 -16.11 13.09
C THR A 228 -11.60 -17.59 13.45
N GLY A 229 -10.35 -18.11 13.44
CA GLY A 229 -10.07 -19.52 13.74
C GLY A 229 -9.28 -20.20 12.63
N ARG A 230 -9.55 -21.48 12.38
CA ARG A 230 -8.92 -22.30 11.34
C ARG A 230 -9.97 -22.91 10.44
N ASN A 231 -9.62 -23.09 9.16
CA ASN A 231 -10.46 -23.81 8.21
C ASN A 231 -10.37 -25.35 8.45
N GLU A 232 -11.12 -26.12 7.69
CA GLU A 232 -11.16 -27.59 7.75
C GLU A 232 -9.78 -28.25 7.54
N ASN A 233 -8.87 -27.58 6.84
CA ASN A 233 -7.48 -28.05 6.58
C ASN A 233 -6.49 -27.52 7.61
N GLY A 234 -6.94 -26.89 8.69
CA GLY A 234 -6.12 -26.41 9.80
C GLY A 234 -5.43 -25.06 9.57
N ALA A 235 -5.58 -24.43 8.41
CA ALA A 235 -5.00 -23.14 8.12
C ALA A 235 -5.80 -21.99 8.75
N ILE A 236 -5.11 -20.96 9.23
CA ILE A 236 -5.71 -19.77 9.83
C ILE A 236 -6.64 -19.07 8.84
N VAL A 237 -7.80 -18.67 9.34
CA VAL A 237 -8.77 -17.83 8.65
C VAL A 237 -8.72 -16.44 9.23
N PHE A 238 -8.43 -15.46 8.37
CA PHE A 238 -8.40 -14.06 8.76
C PHE A 238 -9.79 -13.47 8.92
N ASP A 239 -9.98 -12.63 9.91
CA ASP A 239 -11.14 -11.76 9.98
C ASP A 239 -10.97 -10.61 8.99
N VAL A 240 -11.56 -10.76 7.81
CA VAL A 240 -11.45 -9.77 6.73
C VAL A 240 -12.43 -8.59 6.90
N GLY A 241 -13.26 -8.59 7.95
CA GLY A 241 -14.28 -7.57 8.18
C GLY A 241 -13.73 -6.25 8.72
N GLU A 242 -12.77 -6.29 9.64
CA GLU A 242 -12.36 -5.14 10.45
C GLU A 242 -10.92 -4.66 10.24
N TYR A 243 -10.08 -5.39 9.51
CA TYR A 243 -8.67 -5.01 9.35
C TYR A 243 -8.42 -4.12 8.16
N ASN A 244 -7.98 -2.91 8.41
CA ASN A 244 -7.40 -2.01 7.42
C ASN A 244 -5.87 -2.10 7.48
N PRO A 245 -5.20 -2.50 6.38
CA PRO A 245 -3.74 -2.56 6.37
C PRO A 245 -3.15 -1.17 6.63
N VAL A 246 -2.11 -1.11 7.48
CA VAL A 246 -1.39 0.13 7.79
C VAL A 246 -0.25 0.29 6.80
N PHE A 247 -0.33 1.29 5.93
CA PHE A 247 0.69 1.55 4.91
C PHE A 247 0.68 3.01 4.44
N VAL A 248 1.76 3.42 3.75
CA VAL A 248 1.83 4.68 3.01
C VAL A 248 1.40 4.40 1.57
N PRO A 249 0.39 5.10 1.02
CA PRO A 249 -0.08 4.86 -0.34
C PRO A 249 0.93 5.35 -1.39
N GLY A 250 0.73 4.90 -2.64
CA GLY A 250 1.49 5.42 -3.78
C GLY A 250 1.14 6.87 -4.12
N THR A 251 1.87 7.43 -5.10
CA THR A 251 1.75 8.85 -5.50
C THR A 251 0.56 9.15 -6.42
N GLN A 252 -0.29 8.18 -6.69
CA GLN A 252 -1.52 8.33 -7.45
C GLN A 252 -2.72 8.08 -6.54
N TRP A 253 -3.53 9.11 -6.29
CA TRP A 253 -4.71 9.02 -5.44
C TRP A 253 -5.99 9.03 -6.28
N ARG A 254 -6.67 7.91 -6.33
CA ARG A 254 -7.94 7.74 -7.04
C ARG A 254 -9.06 7.38 -6.07
N ILE A 255 -9.29 8.25 -5.12
CA ILE A 255 -10.21 8.04 -4.00
C ILE A 255 -11.55 8.70 -4.32
N LYS A 256 -12.66 7.98 -4.14
CA LYS A 256 -14.00 8.49 -4.48
C LYS A 256 -14.36 9.75 -3.70
N THR A 257 -13.97 9.82 -2.43
CA THR A 257 -14.23 10.97 -1.55
C THR A 257 -13.39 12.20 -1.88
N HIS A 258 -12.40 12.08 -2.79
CA HIS A 258 -11.63 13.22 -3.30
C HIS A 258 -12.33 13.96 -4.45
N ASP A 259 -13.52 13.54 -4.88
CA ASP A 259 -14.30 14.26 -5.91
C ASP A 259 -14.66 15.67 -5.42
N ALA A 260 -14.06 16.68 -6.07
CA ALA A 260 -14.25 18.09 -5.72
C ALA A 260 -15.67 18.61 -6.03
N THR A 261 -16.42 17.95 -6.91
CA THR A 261 -17.82 18.29 -7.16
C THR A 261 -18.70 17.88 -6.01
N GLU A 262 -18.58 16.61 -5.58
CA GLU A 262 -19.43 16.06 -4.52
C GLU A 262 -18.99 16.55 -3.13
N HIS A 263 -17.72 16.36 -2.79
CA HIS A 263 -17.15 16.63 -1.47
C HIS A 263 -16.47 18.00 -1.33
N GLY A 264 -16.51 18.81 -2.38
CA GLY A 264 -16.09 20.21 -2.39
C GLY A 264 -17.27 21.13 -2.64
N SER A 265 -17.64 21.32 -3.91
CA SER A 265 -18.64 22.35 -4.32
C SER A 265 -20.03 22.09 -3.77
N LYS A 266 -20.57 20.88 -3.90
CA LYS A 266 -21.92 20.57 -3.39
C LYS A 266 -21.96 20.64 -1.86
N TYR A 267 -20.95 20.06 -1.22
CA TYR A 267 -20.86 20.07 0.23
C TYR A 267 -20.78 21.50 0.79
N LEU A 268 -19.89 22.34 0.25
CA LEU A 268 -19.75 23.73 0.68
C LEU A 268 -21.04 24.55 0.44
N GLN A 269 -21.76 24.27 -0.65
CA GLN A 269 -23.03 24.94 -0.96
C GLN A 269 -24.11 24.71 0.10
N THR A 270 -24.08 23.58 0.81
CA THR A 270 -25.02 23.33 1.93
C THR A 270 -24.75 24.23 3.14
N ILE A 271 -23.51 24.72 3.29
CA ILE A 271 -23.07 25.52 4.45
C ILE A 271 -23.19 27.01 4.17
N ILE A 272 -22.63 27.48 3.03
CA ILE A 272 -22.56 28.94 2.74
C ILE A 272 -23.26 29.34 1.43
N GLY A 273 -23.96 28.41 0.78
CA GLY A 273 -24.54 28.65 -0.55
C GLY A 273 -23.45 28.75 -1.66
N LYS A 274 -23.83 29.32 -2.81
CA LYS A 274 -22.94 29.48 -3.97
C LYS A 274 -22.00 30.68 -3.86
N ARG A 275 -21.33 30.85 -2.73
CA ARG A 275 -20.47 32.02 -2.46
C ARG A 275 -19.02 31.87 -2.79
N PHE A 276 -18.56 30.62 -3.06
CA PHE A 276 -17.17 30.34 -3.38
C PHE A 276 -17.08 29.40 -4.57
N SER A 277 -16.16 29.72 -5.51
CA SER A 277 -15.90 28.93 -6.71
C SER A 277 -14.70 28.00 -6.48
N TYR A 278 -14.82 26.76 -6.94
CA TYR A 278 -13.72 25.77 -6.94
C TYR A 278 -13.13 25.43 -5.55
N PRO A 279 -13.95 25.11 -4.53
CA PRO A 279 -13.44 24.65 -3.26
C PRO A 279 -12.73 23.29 -3.44
N LYS A 280 -11.72 23.02 -2.64
CA LYS A 280 -11.10 21.70 -2.58
C LYS A 280 -12.07 20.68 -1.96
N ALA A 281 -11.93 19.40 -2.35
CA ALA A 281 -12.65 18.33 -1.67
C ALA A 281 -12.17 18.22 -0.22
N LEU A 282 -13.11 18.16 0.73
CA LEU A 282 -12.82 18.11 2.17
C LEU A 282 -11.90 16.94 2.49
N TYR A 283 -12.25 15.75 2.02
CA TYR A 283 -11.50 14.53 2.34
C TYR A 283 -10.14 14.45 1.64
N ALA A 284 -9.94 15.09 0.48
CA ALA A 284 -8.63 15.21 -0.12
C ALA A 284 -7.67 16.06 0.73
N VAL A 285 -8.17 17.13 1.33
CA VAL A 285 -7.40 17.99 2.25
C VAL A 285 -7.18 17.29 3.59
N HIS A 286 -8.21 16.63 4.13
CA HIS A 286 -8.14 15.80 5.33
C HIS A 286 -7.02 14.75 5.22
N ASP A 287 -7.06 13.93 4.18
CA ASP A 287 -6.10 12.85 3.99
C ASP A 287 -4.68 13.39 3.75
N ALA A 288 -4.56 14.48 2.96
CA ALA A 288 -3.28 15.14 2.75
C ALA A 288 -2.65 15.62 4.06
N ILE A 289 -3.43 16.16 4.97
CA ILE A 289 -2.96 16.58 6.31
C ILE A 289 -2.66 15.34 7.16
N ASN A 290 -3.55 14.36 7.20
CA ASN A 290 -3.44 13.19 8.05
C ASN A 290 -2.15 12.39 7.80
N PHE A 291 -1.75 12.20 6.54
CA PHE A 291 -0.47 11.56 6.21
C PHE A 291 0.76 12.29 6.77
N ALA A 292 0.64 13.57 7.08
CA ALA A 292 1.73 14.37 7.63
C ALA A 292 1.76 14.42 9.17
N ILE A 293 0.59 14.27 9.82
CA ILE A 293 0.45 14.60 11.26
C ILE A 293 -0.13 13.49 12.12
N ALA A 294 -0.50 12.32 11.58
CA ALA A 294 -1.19 11.27 12.34
C ALA A 294 -0.50 10.87 13.65
N ASN A 295 0.82 10.98 13.74
CA ASN A 295 1.61 10.76 14.95
C ASN A 295 1.92 12.04 15.76
N LYS A 296 1.36 13.21 15.38
CA LYS A 296 1.72 14.53 15.92
C LYS A 296 0.48 15.24 16.51
N ARG A 297 0.03 14.81 17.67
CA ARG A 297 -1.21 15.32 18.31
C ARG A 297 -1.23 16.84 18.54
N ASN A 298 -0.07 17.49 18.63
CA ASN A 298 0.06 18.94 18.87
C ASN A 298 0.58 19.69 17.64
N ALA A 299 0.34 19.19 16.42
CA ALA A 299 0.76 19.85 15.21
C ALA A 299 0.08 21.22 15.04
N LEU A 300 0.87 22.26 14.71
CA LEU A 300 0.35 23.55 14.33
C LEU A 300 0.19 23.61 12.82
N ILE A 301 -1.01 23.92 12.35
CA ILE A 301 -1.35 23.99 10.92
C ILE A 301 -1.66 25.42 10.56
N LEU A 302 -0.94 25.96 9.55
CA LEU A 302 -1.16 27.28 9.01
C LEU A 302 -1.55 27.17 7.53
N ASP A 303 -2.71 27.69 7.18
CA ASP A 303 -3.14 27.88 5.79
C ASP A 303 -3.22 29.38 5.48
N PHE A 304 -2.25 29.86 4.71
CA PHE A 304 -2.19 31.27 4.30
C PHE A 304 -2.82 31.53 2.93
N PHE A 305 -3.44 30.51 2.33
CA PHE A 305 -4.32 30.58 1.17
C PHE A 305 -5.69 29.98 1.46
N ALA A 306 -6.24 30.29 2.61
CA ALA A 306 -7.39 29.64 3.24
C ALA A 306 -8.62 29.41 2.34
N GLY A 307 -8.82 30.21 1.30
CA GLY A 307 -9.89 30.03 0.31
C GLY A 307 -11.27 29.93 0.96
N SER A 308 -11.89 28.76 0.84
CA SER A 308 -13.19 28.45 1.46
C SER A 308 -13.10 27.94 2.91
N GLY A 309 -11.91 27.88 3.50
CA GLY A 309 -11.70 27.33 4.84
C GLY A 309 -11.66 25.79 4.89
N THR A 310 -11.42 25.12 3.78
CA THR A 310 -11.41 23.65 3.72
C THR A 310 -10.38 23.04 4.67
N THR A 311 -9.20 23.65 4.81
CA THR A 311 -8.16 23.20 5.75
C THR A 311 -8.64 23.24 7.20
N MET A 312 -9.30 24.33 7.62
CA MET A 312 -9.85 24.42 8.98
C MET A 312 -10.91 23.34 9.22
N HIS A 313 -11.75 23.07 8.22
CA HIS A 313 -12.77 22.04 8.32
C HIS A 313 -12.15 20.64 8.43
N ALA A 314 -11.12 20.35 7.61
CA ALA A 314 -10.38 19.09 7.66
C ALA A 314 -9.69 18.87 9.01
N VAL A 315 -9.09 19.93 9.59
CA VAL A 315 -8.48 19.88 10.94
C VAL A 315 -9.51 19.62 12.02
N ASN A 316 -10.69 20.25 11.94
CA ASN A 316 -11.78 19.99 12.89
C ASN A 316 -12.26 18.54 12.81
N LEU A 317 -12.30 17.94 11.60
CA LEU A 317 -12.65 16.54 11.42
C LEU A 317 -11.59 15.64 12.05
N LEU A 318 -10.31 15.86 11.77
CA LEU A 318 -9.18 15.11 12.37
C LEU A 318 -9.13 15.22 13.89
N ASN A 319 -9.59 16.34 14.48
CA ASN A 319 -9.66 16.48 15.93
C ASN A 319 -10.86 15.77 16.56
N ALA A 320 -11.84 15.38 15.76
CA ALA A 320 -13.02 14.63 16.21
C ALA A 320 -12.85 13.12 16.11
N GLU A 321 -11.90 12.65 15.31
CA GLU A 321 -11.50 11.25 15.16
C GLU A 321 -10.50 10.81 16.24
#